data_a0bab6f5185cba04c0be30b7090fc57d
#
_entry.id   a0bab6f5185cba04c0be30b7090fc57d
#
_cell.length_a   1.000
_cell.length_b   1.000
_cell.length_c   1.000
_cell.angle_alpha   90.00
_cell.angle_beta   90.00
_cell.angle_gamma   90.00
#
_symmetry.space_group_name_H-M   'P 1'
#
loop_
_entity.id
_entity.type
_entity.pdbx_description
1 polymer ?
#
loop_
_entity_poly.entity_id
_entity_poly.type
_entity_poly.pdbx_seq_one_letter_code
_entity_poly.pdbx_strand_id
1 'polypeptide(L)'
;MNRDRWQDFGKGLDVGTSFVRVGERQGQEQEVVFRSERNAFIDVDRYDFTEPMLTLAQVEYVKNGDALYIVGNQAMEFASISNRDARRPLRSGIISPSEKEALPMIEMIIRAVVGKPLQQGEPLYYSVPGPLLDAEANLMYHEKTLQGMLRKLGYAPKPINEGLAVIFSELRDRRFTGIGMSFGGGMVNVCFGFRSIPVLTFSLATAGDWIDEKAAMAVGEKASLICTIKESTLDLSKGAGLSKIDFALSVCYDKLIGYVIENLKKEIAKTIKIPRLPEPLTIILGGGTASPRGFVERFTQGLRESDFPLEIGEVRMAKDPFNCVAIGGLVAAQAEDGGKRESEPSLVESTQQEESAA
;
A
#
# COMPACT_ATOMS: atom_id res chain seq x y z
N MET A 1 35.35 0.67 -4.86
CA MET A 1 33.95 0.24 -4.68
C MET A 1 33.13 0.96 -5.75
N ASN A 2 32.44 0.21 -6.65
CA ASN A 2 31.83 0.79 -7.84
C ASN A 2 30.69 1.74 -7.46
N ARG A 3 30.70 2.99 -7.94
CA ARG A 3 29.66 4.01 -7.74
C ARG A 3 28.26 3.54 -8.19
N ASP A 4 28.19 2.58 -9.10
CA ASP A 4 26.96 2.10 -9.72
C ASP A 4 26.11 1.17 -8.84
N ARG A 5 26.68 0.50 -7.83
CA ARG A 5 25.96 -0.42 -6.93
C ARG A 5 25.01 0.25 -5.92
N TRP A 6 25.15 1.56 -5.73
CA TRP A 6 24.43 2.27 -4.66
C TRP A 6 23.11 2.89 -5.14
N GLN A 7 22.90 2.98 -6.45
CA GLN A 7 21.64 3.49 -7.00
C GLN A 7 20.49 2.47 -6.84
N ASP A 8 20.83 1.19 -6.60
CA ASP A 8 19.86 0.10 -6.36
C ASP A 8 19.49 -0.05 -4.88
N PHE A 9 20.02 0.79 -3.98
CA PHE A 9 19.93 0.60 -2.55
C PHE A 9 18.66 1.21 -1.98
N GLY A 10 17.88 0.35 -1.32
CA GLY A 10 16.62 0.72 -0.68
C GLY A 10 15.39 0.12 -1.33
N LYS A 11 14.35 -0.08 -0.53
CA LYS A 11 13.09 -0.68 -0.93
C LYS A 11 11.90 0.10 -0.42
N GLY A 12 10.80 0.04 -1.16
CA GLY A 12 9.48 0.48 -0.71
C GLY A 12 8.54 -0.70 -0.58
N LEU A 13 7.94 -0.89 0.58
CA LEU A 13 7.05 -1.99 0.89
C LEU A 13 5.64 -1.47 1.18
N ASP A 14 4.67 -1.92 0.40
CA ASP A 14 3.24 -1.73 0.64
C ASP A 14 2.66 -2.98 1.31
N VAL A 15 2.18 -2.84 2.54
CA VAL A 15 1.58 -3.93 3.32
C VAL A 15 0.06 -3.73 3.38
N GLY A 16 -0.60 -4.03 2.28
CA GLY A 16 -2.05 -3.85 2.14
C GLY A 16 -2.88 -5.05 2.61
N THR A 17 -4.17 -4.84 2.82
CA THR A 17 -5.12 -5.90 3.22
C THR A 17 -5.24 -7.01 2.17
N SER A 18 -5.22 -6.66 0.90
CA SER A 18 -5.39 -7.62 -0.21
C SER A 18 -4.09 -8.09 -0.81
N PHE A 19 -3.05 -7.25 -0.81
CA PHE A 19 -1.74 -7.54 -1.38
C PHE A 19 -0.62 -6.99 -0.50
N VAL A 20 0.52 -7.67 -0.53
CA VAL A 20 1.81 -7.16 -0.09
C VAL A 20 2.66 -6.96 -1.34
N ARG A 21 3.23 -5.74 -1.52
CA ARG A 21 4.02 -5.38 -2.70
C ARG A 21 5.32 -4.72 -2.30
N VAL A 22 6.41 -5.08 -2.97
CA VAL A 22 7.70 -4.40 -2.82
C VAL A 22 8.14 -3.82 -4.15
N GLY A 23 8.66 -2.60 -4.12
CA GLY A 23 9.37 -1.97 -5.21
C GLY A 23 10.84 -1.81 -4.87
N GLU A 24 11.72 -2.21 -5.78
CA GLU A 24 13.17 -2.02 -5.69
C GLU A 24 13.73 -1.69 -7.07
N ARG A 25 14.90 -1.06 -7.14
CA ARG A 25 15.58 -0.87 -8.41
C ARG A 25 16.52 -2.04 -8.68
N GLN A 26 16.61 -2.45 -9.93
CA GLN A 26 17.51 -3.53 -10.36
C GLN A 26 18.21 -3.15 -11.67
N GLY A 27 19.45 -3.64 -11.81
CA GLY A 27 20.23 -3.55 -13.03
C GLY A 27 20.85 -2.20 -13.33
N GLN A 28 21.59 -2.13 -14.45
CA GLN A 28 22.31 -0.92 -14.86
C GLN A 28 21.38 0.21 -15.32
N GLU A 29 20.21 -0.12 -15.81
CA GLU A 29 19.20 0.87 -16.29
C GLU A 29 18.33 1.42 -15.17
N GLN A 30 18.50 0.97 -13.91
CA GLN A 30 17.77 1.46 -12.74
C GLN A 30 16.27 1.26 -12.84
N GLU A 31 15.84 0.21 -13.53
CA GLU A 31 14.44 -0.12 -13.69
C GLU A 31 13.81 -0.49 -12.34
N VAL A 32 12.59 0.00 -12.08
CA VAL A 32 11.86 -0.36 -10.87
C VAL A 32 11.18 -1.69 -11.11
N VAL A 33 11.55 -2.69 -10.33
CA VAL A 33 10.98 -4.04 -10.36
C VAL A 33 10.07 -4.23 -9.16
N PHE A 34 8.94 -4.89 -9.39
CA PHE A 34 7.95 -5.17 -8.36
C PHE A 34 7.81 -6.67 -8.12
N ARG A 35 7.68 -7.03 -6.84
CA ARG A 35 7.17 -8.34 -6.42
C ARG A 35 5.90 -8.15 -5.63
N SER A 36 4.92 -9.01 -5.85
CA SER A 36 3.60 -8.90 -5.23
C SER A 36 3.05 -10.28 -4.87
N GLU A 37 2.49 -10.39 -3.68
CA GLU A 37 1.76 -11.56 -3.21
C GLU A 37 0.38 -11.16 -2.65
N ARG A 38 -0.60 -12.05 -2.81
CA ARG A 38 -1.88 -11.92 -2.09
C ARG A 38 -1.64 -12.02 -0.59
N ASN A 39 -2.19 -11.10 0.16
CA ASN A 39 -2.16 -11.17 1.62
C ASN A 39 -3.26 -12.08 2.13
N ALA A 40 -3.12 -13.38 1.84
CA ALA A 40 -4.13 -14.39 2.07
C ALA A 40 -3.48 -15.72 2.48
N PHE A 41 -4.24 -16.55 3.20
CA PHE A 41 -3.85 -17.90 3.56
C PHE A 41 -5.05 -18.83 3.71
N ILE A 42 -4.82 -20.13 3.59
CA ILE A 42 -5.83 -21.17 3.78
C ILE A 42 -5.19 -22.34 4.52
N ASP A 43 -5.90 -22.90 5.50
CA ASP A 43 -5.51 -24.15 6.16
C ASP A 43 -5.77 -25.34 5.24
N VAL A 44 -4.87 -26.32 5.29
CA VAL A 44 -4.99 -27.58 4.58
C VAL A 44 -4.96 -28.76 5.55
N ASP A 45 -5.74 -29.80 5.22
CA ASP A 45 -5.77 -31.02 6.02
C ASP A 45 -4.41 -31.69 5.97
N ARG A 46 -3.93 -32.13 7.13
CA ARG A 46 -2.63 -32.75 7.27
C ARG A 46 -2.76 -34.28 7.30
N TYR A 47 -2.22 -34.91 6.27
CA TYR A 47 -1.97 -36.34 6.17
C TYR A 47 -0.45 -36.55 6.07
N ASP A 48 0.00 -37.76 6.28
CA ASP A 48 1.45 -38.10 6.24
C ASP A 48 2.15 -37.71 4.94
N PHE A 49 1.40 -37.65 3.83
CA PHE A 49 1.88 -37.28 2.52
C PHE A 49 1.71 -35.79 2.17
N THR A 50 0.94 -35.02 2.96
CA THR A 50 0.59 -33.60 2.61
C THR A 50 1.84 -32.73 2.50
N GLU A 51 2.69 -32.70 3.50
CA GLU A 51 3.93 -31.91 3.53
C GLU A 51 4.89 -32.29 2.37
N PRO A 52 5.23 -33.60 2.18
CA PRO A 52 6.04 -34.02 1.05
C PRO A 52 5.47 -33.61 -0.32
N MET A 53 4.14 -33.70 -0.49
CA MET A 53 3.49 -33.35 -1.76
C MET A 53 3.49 -31.85 -2.01
N LEU A 54 3.22 -31.01 -1.01
CA LEU A 54 3.32 -29.56 -1.12
C LEU A 54 4.76 -29.14 -1.50
N THR A 55 5.75 -29.75 -0.85
CA THR A 55 7.16 -29.50 -1.16
C THR A 55 7.52 -29.90 -2.59
N LEU A 56 7.10 -31.07 -3.05
CA LEU A 56 7.33 -31.56 -4.40
C LEU A 56 6.66 -30.65 -5.45
N ALA A 57 5.46 -30.14 -5.15
CA ALA A 57 4.71 -29.24 -6.00
C ALA A 57 5.21 -27.77 -5.92
N GLN A 58 6.25 -27.50 -5.12
CA GLN A 58 6.78 -26.14 -4.88
C GLN A 58 5.73 -25.15 -4.36
N VAL A 59 4.76 -25.66 -3.58
CA VAL A 59 3.76 -24.84 -2.90
C VAL A 59 4.36 -24.29 -1.61
N GLU A 60 4.30 -22.96 -1.44
CA GLU A 60 4.75 -22.31 -0.22
C GLU A 60 3.73 -22.53 0.91
N TYR A 61 4.21 -23.06 2.03
CA TYR A 61 3.36 -23.31 3.20
C TYR A 61 4.04 -22.95 4.51
N VAL A 62 3.23 -22.67 5.52
CA VAL A 62 3.65 -22.44 6.91
C VAL A 62 3.17 -23.61 7.77
N LYS A 63 4.07 -24.13 8.60
CA LYS A 63 3.73 -25.08 9.65
C LYS A 63 3.59 -24.33 10.97
N ASN A 64 2.42 -24.40 11.56
CA ASN A 64 2.14 -23.81 12.87
C ASN A 64 1.48 -24.87 13.77
N GLY A 65 2.27 -25.45 14.66
CA GLY A 65 1.86 -26.63 15.42
C GLY A 65 1.58 -27.83 14.50
N ASP A 66 0.37 -28.39 14.61
CA ASP A 66 -0.09 -29.50 13.76
C ASP A 66 -0.81 -29.04 12.48
N ALA A 67 -1.01 -27.75 12.30
CA ALA A 67 -1.67 -27.21 11.12
C ALA A 67 -0.67 -26.80 10.04
N LEU A 68 -1.09 -26.97 8.78
CA LEU A 68 -0.40 -26.48 7.59
C LEU A 68 -1.24 -25.39 6.92
N TYR A 69 -0.57 -24.31 6.50
CA TYR A 69 -1.22 -23.18 5.84
C TYR A 69 -0.52 -22.87 4.53
N ILE A 70 -1.28 -22.82 3.44
CA ILE A 70 -0.80 -22.30 2.17
C ILE A 70 -1.00 -20.78 2.20
N VAL A 71 -0.03 -20.01 1.68
CA VAL A 71 -0.02 -18.54 1.72
C VAL A 71 0.08 -17.94 0.33
N GLY A 72 -0.24 -16.64 0.22
CA GLY A 72 -0.04 -15.87 -1.00
C GLY A 72 -1.04 -16.19 -2.10
N ASN A 73 -0.58 -16.08 -3.34
CA ASN A 73 -1.38 -16.34 -4.54
C ASN A 73 -1.90 -17.78 -4.58
N GLN A 74 -1.07 -18.74 -4.15
CA GLN A 74 -1.46 -20.15 -4.11
C GLN A 74 -2.62 -20.42 -3.14
N ALA A 75 -2.71 -19.66 -2.04
CA ALA A 75 -3.87 -19.77 -1.13
C ALA A 75 -5.20 -19.46 -1.83
N MET A 76 -5.22 -18.50 -2.75
CA MET A 76 -6.42 -18.16 -3.52
C MET A 76 -6.79 -19.26 -4.51
N GLU A 77 -5.80 -19.90 -5.15
CA GLU A 77 -6.02 -21.04 -6.05
C GLU A 77 -6.60 -22.22 -5.29
N PHE A 78 -6.03 -22.59 -4.15
CA PHE A 78 -6.54 -23.67 -3.30
C PHE A 78 -7.93 -23.36 -2.76
N ALA A 79 -8.19 -22.13 -2.35
CA ALA A 79 -9.51 -21.69 -1.90
C ALA A 79 -10.58 -21.87 -2.98
N SER A 80 -10.25 -21.47 -4.22
CA SER A 80 -11.14 -21.61 -5.37
C SER A 80 -11.46 -23.09 -5.68
N ILE A 81 -10.43 -23.95 -5.72
CA ILE A 81 -10.58 -25.39 -6.03
C ILE A 81 -11.38 -26.09 -4.91
N SER A 82 -11.13 -25.74 -3.64
CA SER A 82 -11.82 -26.36 -2.51
C SER A 82 -13.18 -25.76 -2.18
N ASN A 83 -13.65 -24.75 -2.93
CA ASN A 83 -14.86 -23.96 -2.66
C ASN A 83 -14.91 -23.41 -1.23
N ARG A 84 -13.75 -23.01 -0.69
CA ARG A 84 -13.58 -22.39 0.62
C ARG A 84 -13.13 -20.93 0.44
N ASP A 85 -13.30 -20.10 1.45
CA ASP A 85 -12.78 -18.74 1.46
C ASP A 85 -11.38 -18.71 2.08
N ALA A 86 -10.44 -18.03 1.40
CA ALA A 86 -9.15 -17.74 1.99
C ALA A 86 -9.28 -16.68 3.09
N ARG A 87 -8.52 -16.87 4.17
CA ARG A 87 -8.45 -15.92 5.28
C ARG A 87 -7.36 -14.89 5.02
N ARG A 88 -7.46 -13.72 5.68
CA ARG A 88 -6.48 -12.64 5.54
C ARG A 88 -5.84 -12.32 6.89
N PRO A 89 -4.49 -12.16 6.95
CA PRO A 89 -3.81 -11.73 8.18
C PRO A 89 -4.19 -10.30 8.59
N LEU A 90 -4.55 -9.46 7.63
CA LEU A 90 -4.98 -8.08 7.85
C LEU A 90 -6.50 -7.95 7.65
N ARG A 91 -7.13 -7.20 8.55
CA ARG A 91 -8.52 -6.74 8.42
C ARG A 91 -8.56 -5.23 8.56
N SER A 92 -9.32 -4.57 7.68
CA SER A 92 -9.37 -3.09 7.67
C SER A 92 -7.97 -2.46 7.75
N GLY A 93 -7.03 -2.94 6.92
CA GLY A 93 -5.68 -2.39 6.78
C GLY A 93 -4.70 -2.67 7.92
N ILE A 94 -5.09 -3.36 8.99
CA ILE A 94 -4.23 -3.66 10.14
C ILE A 94 -4.19 -5.15 10.45
N ILE A 95 -3.15 -5.57 11.19
CA ILE A 95 -3.05 -6.95 11.68
C ILE A 95 -4.29 -7.28 12.50
N SER A 96 -5.00 -8.33 12.08
CA SER A 96 -6.27 -8.72 12.67
C SER A 96 -6.05 -9.30 14.09
N PRO A 97 -6.60 -8.70 15.14
CA PRO A 97 -6.48 -9.23 16.48
C PRO A 97 -7.34 -10.49 16.71
N SER A 98 -8.33 -10.73 15.86
CA SER A 98 -9.20 -11.90 15.91
C SER A 98 -8.64 -13.10 15.15
N GLU A 99 -7.62 -12.92 14.31
CA GLU A 99 -6.98 -13.99 13.54
C GLU A 99 -5.72 -14.46 14.27
N LYS A 100 -5.79 -15.64 14.89
CA LYS A 100 -4.71 -16.18 15.72
C LYS A 100 -3.43 -16.48 14.93
N GLU A 101 -3.58 -16.86 13.67
CA GLU A 101 -2.49 -17.20 12.77
C GLU A 101 -1.97 -15.98 11.98
N ALA A 102 -2.51 -14.76 12.22
CA ALA A 102 -2.15 -13.56 11.46
C ALA A 102 -0.64 -13.29 11.41
N LEU A 103 0.04 -13.38 12.55
CA LEU A 103 1.46 -13.03 12.67
C LEU A 103 2.38 -13.97 11.87
N PRO A 104 2.33 -15.30 12.01
CA PRO A 104 3.19 -16.18 11.22
C PRO A 104 2.88 -16.10 9.71
N MET A 105 1.61 -15.88 9.33
CA MET A 105 1.22 -15.78 7.93
C MET A 105 1.76 -14.49 7.30
N ILE A 106 1.56 -13.33 7.93
CA ILE A 106 2.06 -12.06 7.40
C ILE A 106 3.60 -12.02 7.37
N GLU A 107 4.29 -12.62 8.37
CA GLU A 107 5.74 -12.71 8.38
C GLU A 107 6.26 -13.53 7.19
N MET A 108 5.60 -14.64 6.85
CA MET A 108 5.96 -15.47 5.70
C MET A 108 5.77 -14.72 4.39
N ILE A 109 4.60 -14.09 4.20
CA ILE A 109 4.28 -13.32 2.99
C ILE A 109 5.28 -12.16 2.82
N ILE A 110 5.54 -11.39 3.88
CA ILE A 110 6.53 -10.30 3.83
C ILE A 110 7.91 -10.85 3.45
N ARG A 111 8.35 -11.95 4.06
CA ARG A 111 9.65 -12.57 3.76
C ARG A 111 9.77 -13.00 2.30
N ALA A 112 8.71 -13.60 1.74
CA ALA A 112 8.67 -14.04 0.35
C ALA A 112 8.76 -12.83 -0.61
N VAL A 113 8.03 -11.76 -0.31
CA VAL A 113 7.96 -10.55 -1.16
C VAL A 113 9.24 -9.72 -1.07
N VAL A 114 9.72 -9.44 0.15
CA VAL A 114 10.86 -8.51 0.36
C VAL A 114 12.20 -9.16 0.05
N GLY A 115 12.34 -10.48 0.34
CA GLY A 115 13.60 -11.21 0.18
C GLY A 115 14.65 -10.82 1.24
N LYS A 116 15.92 -11.05 0.90
CA LYS A 116 17.05 -10.63 1.73
C LYS A 116 17.53 -9.24 1.35
N PRO A 117 18.03 -8.43 2.31
CA PRO A 117 18.64 -7.15 1.99
C PRO A 117 19.93 -7.34 1.20
N LEU A 118 20.27 -6.37 0.36
CA LEU A 118 21.56 -6.35 -0.37
C LEU A 118 22.74 -6.30 0.60
N GLN A 119 22.57 -5.58 1.70
CA GLN A 119 23.50 -5.55 2.85
C GLN A 119 22.72 -5.30 4.13
N GLN A 120 23.31 -5.69 5.27
CA GLN A 120 22.71 -5.44 6.59
C GLN A 120 22.42 -3.95 6.79
N GLY A 121 21.18 -3.64 7.19
CA GLY A 121 20.76 -2.27 7.41
C GLY A 121 20.30 -1.53 6.15
N GLU A 122 19.99 -2.25 5.05
CA GLU A 122 19.38 -1.65 3.86
C GLU A 122 18.12 -0.85 4.23
N PRO A 123 18.01 0.43 3.81
CA PRO A 123 16.82 1.23 4.06
C PRO A 123 15.58 0.60 3.43
N LEU A 124 14.51 0.48 4.20
CA LEU A 124 13.22 0.01 3.72
C LEU A 124 12.11 0.86 4.32
N TYR A 125 11.33 1.51 3.46
CA TYR A 125 10.12 2.22 3.90
C TYR A 125 8.90 1.32 3.69
N TYR A 126 8.16 1.08 4.78
CA TYR A 126 6.94 0.26 4.75
C TYR A 126 5.70 1.10 5.04
N SER A 127 4.63 0.80 4.33
CA SER A 127 3.36 1.53 4.46
C SER A 127 2.71 1.31 5.82
N VAL A 128 2.15 2.38 6.36
CA VAL A 128 1.30 2.36 7.54
C VAL A 128 0.09 3.28 7.34
N PRO A 129 -1.07 2.97 7.93
CA PRO A 129 -2.22 3.86 7.88
C PRO A 129 -2.02 5.12 8.72
N GLY A 130 -2.80 6.17 8.44
CA GLY A 130 -3.00 7.31 9.31
C GLY A 130 -3.96 7.01 10.46
N PRO A 131 -4.26 7.99 11.33
CA PRO A 131 -5.31 7.87 12.33
C PRO A 131 -6.64 7.49 11.70
N LEU A 132 -7.31 6.47 12.22
CA LEU A 132 -8.63 6.04 11.76
C LEU A 132 -9.72 6.99 12.28
N LEU A 133 -10.62 7.40 11.41
CA LEU A 133 -11.75 8.28 11.76
C LEU A 133 -13.04 7.52 12.03
N ASP A 134 -13.19 6.32 11.47
CA ASP A 134 -14.43 5.55 11.47
C ASP A 134 -14.31 4.16 12.10
N ALA A 135 -13.18 3.87 12.75
CA ALA A 135 -12.95 2.63 13.48
C ALA A 135 -11.90 2.82 14.58
N GLU A 136 -11.95 1.98 15.60
CA GLU A 136 -10.88 1.86 16.59
C GLU A 136 -9.87 0.80 16.17
N ALA A 137 -8.58 1.14 16.27
CA ALA A 137 -7.50 0.22 15.94
C ALA A 137 -6.21 0.51 16.69
N ASN A 138 -5.45 -0.54 17.01
CA ASN A 138 -4.14 -0.38 17.62
C ASN A 138 -3.06 -0.21 16.53
N LEU A 139 -2.97 1.00 15.98
CA LEU A 139 -2.01 1.34 14.93
C LEU A 139 -0.56 1.17 15.39
N MET A 140 -0.28 1.46 16.66
CA MET A 140 1.07 1.30 17.23
C MET A 140 1.49 -0.17 17.24
N TYR A 141 0.59 -1.07 17.63
CA TYR A 141 0.86 -2.51 17.58
C TYR A 141 1.16 -2.98 16.15
N HIS A 142 0.34 -2.57 15.19
CA HIS A 142 0.56 -2.89 13.77
C HIS A 142 1.93 -2.40 13.28
N GLU A 143 2.23 -1.11 13.47
CA GLU A 143 3.50 -0.50 13.05
C GLU A 143 4.72 -1.19 13.68
N LYS A 144 4.70 -1.38 15.01
CA LYS A 144 5.85 -1.99 15.73
C LYS A 144 6.03 -3.46 15.42
N THR A 145 4.96 -4.18 15.14
CA THR A 145 5.03 -5.59 14.71
C THR A 145 5.71 -5.70 13.35
N LEU A 146 5.27 -4.92 12.36
CA LEU A 146 5.91 -4.90 11.03
C LEU A 146 7.39 -4.46 11.13
N GLN A 147 7.65 -3.41 11.93
CA GLN A 147 9.03 -2.96 12.15
C GLN A 147 9.91 -4.06 12.72
N GLY A 148 9.41 -4.82 13.70
CA GLY A 148 10.12 -5.94 14.31
C GLY A 148 10.43 -7.06 13.31
N MET A 149 9.45 -7.44 12.48
CA MET A 149 9.62 -8.45 11.43
C MET A 149 10.70 -8.04 10.41
N LEU A 150 10.64 -6.81 9.91
CA LEU A 150 11.59 -6.29 8.92
C LEU A 150 13.01 -6.14 9.49
N ARG A 151 13.15 -5.73 10.76
CA ARG A 151 14.46 -5.71 11.43
C ARG A 151 15.07 -7.10 11.57
N LYS A 152 14.28 -8.12 11.89
CA LYS A 152 14.74 -9.53 11.95
C LYS A 152 15.26 -10.00 10.59
N LEU A 153 14.70 -9.49 9.49
CA LEU A 153 15.17 -9.80 8.14
C LEU A 153 16.46 -9.06 7.77
N GLY A 154 16.93 -8.11 8.59
CA GLY A 154 18.18 -7.39 8.40
C GLY A 154 18.03 -6.00 7.76
N TYR A 155 16.81 -5.48 7.61
CA TYR A 155 16.57 -4.14 7.09
C TYR A 155 16.68 -3.06 8.18
N ALA A 156 16.82 -1.78 7.75
CA ALA A 156 16.58 -0.60 8.57
C ALA A 156 15.19 -0.02 8.24
N PRO A 157 14.09 -0.60 8.82
CA PRO A 157 12.74 -0.26 8.41
C PRO A 157 12.27 1.06 9.02
N LYS A 158 11.60 1.87 8.19
CA LYS A 158 10.92 3.11 8.59
C LYS A 158 9.48 3.13 8.09
N PRO A 159 8.52 3.58 8.92
CA PRO A 159 7.15 3.71 8.48
C PRO A 159 6.97 4.93 7.56
N ILE A 160 6.06 4.81 6.59
CA ILE A 160 5.56 5.91 5.77
C ILE A 160 4.04 5.82 5.67
N ASN A 161 3.34 6.96 5.81
CA ASN A 161 1.90 6.99 5.56
C ASN A 161 1.60 6.70 4.08
N GLU A 162 0.60 5.85 3.79
CA GLU A 162 0.28 5.45 2.42
C GLU A 162 -0.07 6.64 1.51
N GLY A 163 -0.87 7.60 1.99
CA GLY A 163 -1.21 8.81 1.22
C GLY A 163 0.02 9.68 0.94
N LEU A 164 0.98 9.76 1.88
CA LEU A 164 2.25 10.45 1.67
C LEU A 164 3.13 9.71 0.66
N ALA A 165 3.13 8.38 0.69
CA ALA A 165 3.82 7.59 -0.31
C ALA A 165 3.27 7.84 -1.73
N VAL A 166 1.94 7.95 -1.89
CA VAL A 166 1.32 8.36 -3.16
C VAL A 166 1.83 9.74 -3.63
N ILE A 167 1.97 10.71 -2.72
CA ILE A 167 2.56 12.02 -3.04
C ILE A 167 4.01 11.88 -3.52
N PHE A 168 4.81 11.05 -2.85
CA PHE A 168 6.22 10.85 -3.21
C PHE A 168 6.39 10.15 -4.55
N SER A 169 5.49 9.27 -4.93
CA SER A 169 5.53 8.60 -6.23
C SER A 169 5.19 9.53 -7.40
N GLU A 170 4.30 10.53 -7.20
CA GLU A 170 3.63 11.23 -8.28
C GLU A 170 3.89 12.73 -8.38
N LEU A 171 4.28 13.41 -7.29
CA LEU A 171 4.29 14.87 -7.22
C LEU A 171 5.69 15.47 -7.02
N ARG A 172 6.72 14.83 -7.58
CA ARG A 172 8.09 15.37 -7.54
C ARG A 172 8.22 16.73 -8.23
N ASP A 173 7.57 16.89 -9.37
CA ASP A 173 7.49 18.12 -10.15
C ASP A 173 6.74 19.25 -9.43
N ARG A 174 5.82 18.92 -8.52
CA ARG A 174 5.10 19.83 -7.62
C ARG A 174 5.78 20.01 -6.26
N ARG A 175 7.06 19.66 -6.15
CA ARG A 175 7.84 19.71 -4.89
C ARG A 175 7.14 18.94 -3.76
N PHE A 176 6.55 17.78 -4.09
CA PHE A 176 5.80 16.94 -3.16
C PHE A 176 4.70 17.70 -2.41
N THR A 177 3.96 18.56 -3.13
CA THR A 177 2.82 19.33 -2.60
C THR A 177 1.54 18.89 -3.31
N GLY A 178 0.55 18.44 -2.55
CA GLY A 178 -0.74 17.96 -3.06
C GLY A 178 -1.45 17.02 -2.08
N ILE A 179 -2.50 16.38 -2.55
CA ILE A 179 -3.25 15.39 -1.78
C ILE A 179 -3.06 14.02 -2.43
N GLY A 180 -2.51 13.07 -1.68
CA GLY A 180 -2.38 11.67 -2.08
C GLY A 180 -3.40 10.81 -1.37
N MET A 181 -4.06 9.93 -2.13
CA MET A 181 -5.06 8.99 -1.61
C MET A 181 -4.75 7.58 -2.11
N SER A 182 -4.71 6.61 -1.19
CA SER A 182 -4.63 5.18 -1.49
C SER A 182 -5.97 4.53 -1.19
N PHE A 183 -6.69 4.07 -2.22
CA PHE A 183 -7.95 3.34 -2.11
C PHE A 183 -7.66 1.83 -2.12
N GLY A 184 -7.42 1.27 -0.95
CA GLY A 184 -7.15 -0.15 -0.77
C GLY A 184 -8.41 -1.02 -0.63
N GLY A 185 -8.21 -2.32 -0.40
CA GLY A 185 -9.30 -3.22 -0.06
C GLY A 185 -9.87 -2.91 1.33
N GLY A 186 -9.01 -2.87 2.34
CA GLY A 186 -9.41 -2.67 3.74
C GLY A 186 -9.46 -1.24 4.23
N MET A 187 -8.78 -0.30 3.56
CA MET A 187 -8.71 1.11 3.96
C MET A 187 -8.62 2.07 2.79
N VAL A 188 -9.09 3.30 3.02
CA VAL A 188 -8.70 4.48 2.25
C VAL A 188 -7.76 5.31 3.11
N ASN A 189 -6.56 5.59 2.63
CA ASN A 189 -5.56 6.40 3.30
C ASN A 189 -5.39 7.73 2.58
N VAL A 190 -5.40 8.83 3.32
CA VAL A 190 -5.35 10.19 2.79
C VAL A 190 -4.22 10.97 3.45
N CYS A 191 -3.47 11.70 2.64
CA CYS A 191 -2.49 12.67 3.11
C CYS A 191 -2.59 13.97 2.29
N PHE A 192 -2.67 15.10 2.96
CA PHE A 192 -2.32 16.39 2.37
C PHE A 192 -0.88 16.70 2.76
N GLY A 193 0.00 16.77 1.77
CA GLY A 193 1.41 17.09 1.93
C GLY A 193 1.75 18.49 1.40
N PHE A 194 2.64 19.18 2.07
CA PHE A 194 3.22 20.43 1.63
C PHE A 194 4.74 20.34 1.72
N ARG A 195 5.42 20.38 0.56
CA ARG A 195 6.88 20.25 0.46
C ARG A 195 7.42 19.05 1.26
N SER A 196 6.90 17.87 0.99
CA SER A 196 7.23 16.59 1.63
C SER A 196 6.79 16.46 3.09
N ILE A 197 6.23 17.49 3.71
CA ILE A 197 5.77 17.45 5.11
C ILE A 197 4.26 17.20 5.13
N PRO A 198 3.77 16.19 5.86
CA PRO A 198 2.34 15.97 6.00
C PRO A 198 1.70 17.11 6.80
N VAL A 199 0.69 17.75 6.22
CA VAL A 199 -0.15 18.79 6.85
C VAL A 199 -1.28 18.14 7.63
N LEU A 200 -1.93 17.14 7.02
CA LEU A 200 -2.88 16.25 7.67
C LEU A 200 -2.77 14.83 7.10
N THR A 201 -3.08 13.84 7.92
CA THR A 201 -3.21 12.44 7.52
C THR A 201 -4.37 11.81 8.26
N PHE A 202 -5.13 10.99 7.57
CA PHE A 202 -6.16 10.15 8.18
C PHE A 202 -6.43 8.91 7.33
N SER A 203 -7.14 7.96 7.93
CA SER A 203 -7.58 6.73 7.26
C SER A 203 -9.04 6.45 7.54
N LEU A 204 -9.68 5.74 6.63
CA LEU A 204 -11.05 5.27 6.73
C LEU A 204 -11.08 3.76 6.53
N ALA A 205 -11.71 3.04 7.44
CA ALA A 205 -11.92 1.58 7.32
C ALA A 205 -13.01 1.23 6.29
N THR A 206 -13.81 2.21 5.89
CA THR A 206 -14.78 2.08 4.80
C THR A 206 -14.03 2.15 3.46
N ALA A 207 -13.85 1.01 2.78
CA ALA A 207 -13.03 0.89 1.57
C ALA A 207 -13.56 -0.21 0.63
N GLY A 208 -12.68 -0.88 -0.15
CA GLY A 208 -13.05 -1.87 -1.14
C GLY A 208 -13.81 -3.07 -0.59
N ASP A 209 -13.41 -3.61 0.57
CA ASP A 209 -14.09 -4.73 1.21
C ASP A 209 -15.52 -4.36 1.65
N TRP A 210 -15.72 -3.12 2.12
CA TRP A 210 -17.04 -2.60 2.43
C TRP A 210 -17.94 -2.54 1.18
N ILE A 211 -17.39 -2.15 0.01
CA ILE A 211 -18.13 -2.18 -1.26
C ILE A 211 -18.58 -3.61 -1.57
N ASP A 212 -17.66 -4.58 -1.46
CA ASP A 212 -17.93 -5.97 -1.78
C ASP A 212 -19.03 -6.56 -0.88
N GLU A 213 -18.93 -6.33 0.43
CA GLU A 213 -19.92 -6.78 1.41
C GLU A 213 -21.30 -6.13 1.17
N LYS A 214 -21.36 -4.81 0.95
CA LYS A 214 -22.63 -4.09 0.76
C LYS A 214 -23.31 -4.43 -0.56
N ALA A 215 -22.53 -4.53 -1.64
CA ALA A 215 -23.08 -4.95 -2.94
C ALA A 215 -23.56 -6.40 -2.88
N ALA A 216 -22.80 -7.31 -2.27
CA ALA A 216 -23.17 -8.72 -2.06
C ALA A 216 -24.51 -8.86 -1.31
N MET A 217 -24.65 -8.15 -0.19
CA MET A 217 -25.90 -8.12 0.59
C MET A 217 -27.09 -7.61 -0.26
N ALA A 218 -26.89 -6.58 -1.09
CA ALA A 218 -27.94 -5.98 -1.89
C ALA A 218 -28.44 -6.90 -3.02
N VAL A 219 -27.57 -7.77 -3.55
CA VAL A 219 -27.91 -8.65 -4.68
C VAL A 219 -28.14 -10.10 -4.28
N GLY A 220 -27.77 -10.51 -3.05
CA GLY A 220 -27.91 -11.88 -2.53
C GLY A 220 -26.80 -12.81 -3.02
N GLU A 221 -25.59 -12.30 -3.22
CA GLU A 221 -24.42 -13.03 -3.72
C GLU A 221 -23.30 -13.12 -2.66
N LYS A 222 -22.24 -13.91 -2.95
CA LYS A 222 -21.04 -13.94 -2.11
C LYS A 222 -20.16 -12.70 -2.35
N ALA A 223 -19.57 -12.13 -1.29
CA ALA A 223 -18.66 -11.00 -1.41
C ALA A 223 -17.42 -11.31 -2.28
N SER A 224 -16.93 -12.55 -2.27
CA SER A 224 -15.84 -13.00 -3.13
C SER A 224 -16.16 -12.92 -4.62
N LEU A 225 -17.40 -13.25 -5.03
CA LEU A 225 -17.87 -13.09 -6.40
C LEU A 225 -17.93 -11.61 -6.79
N ILE A 226 -18.49 -10.77 -5.92
CA ILE A 226 -18.57 -9.33 -6.14
C ILE A 226 -17.17 -8.72 -6.28
N CYS A 227 -16.24 -9.11 -5.43
CA CYS A 227 -14.83 -8.69 -5.51
C CYS A 227 -14.22 -9.04 -6.87
N THR A 228 -14.43 -10.27 -7.35
CA THR A 228 -13.93 -10.71 -8.66
C THR A 228 -14.49 -9.86 -9.79
N ILE A 229 -15.79 -9.58 -9.80
CA ILE A 229 -16.45 -8.73 -10.80
C ILE A 229 -15.92 -7.30 -10.73
N LYS A 230 -15.80 -6.75 -9.52
CA LYS A 230 -15.25 -5.41 -9.28
C LYS A 230 -13.82 -5.27 -9.82
N GLU A 231 -12.96 -6.27 -9.57
CA GLU A 231 -11.56 -6.24 -9.99
C GLU A 231 -11.37 -6.48 -11.49
N SER A 232 -12.29 -7.20 -12.16
CA SER A 232 -12.06 -7.67 -13.53
C SER A 232 -12.87 -6.94 -14.60
N THR A 233 -14.13 -6.57 -14.34
CA THR A 233 -15.06 -6.14 -15.39
C THR A 233 -15.82 -4.86 -15.11
N LEU A 234 -15.76 -4.34 -13.89
CA LEU A 234 -16.53 -3.15 -13.51
C LEU A 234 -16.10 -1.92 -14.30
N ASP A 235 -17.08 -1.25 -14.89
CA ASP A 235 -16.92 0.01 -15.61
C ASP A 235 -17.92 1.03 -15.06
N LEU A 236 -17.44 1.97 -14.25
CA LEU A 236 -18.24 3.03 -13.63
C LEU A 236 -18.62 4.16 -14.60
N SER A 237 -18.04 4.19 -15.81
CA SER A 237 -18.43 5.18 -16.84
C SER A 237 -19.77 4.86 -17.51
N LYS A 238 -20.26 3.63 -17.37
CA LYS A 238 -21.53 3.19 -17.93
C LYS A 238 -22.71 3.76 -17.12
N GLY A 239 -23.67 4.41 -17.80
CA GLY A 239 -24.83 5.04 -17.17
C GLY A 239 -26.14 4.24 -17.28
N ALA A 240 -26.35 3.43 -18.33
CA ALA A 240 -27.58 2.71 -18.57
C ALA A 240 -27.31 1.23 -18.94
N GLY A 241 -28.29 0.34 -18.74
CA GLY A 241 -28.17 -1.07 -19.09
C GLY A 241 -27.28 -1.87 -18.16
N LEU A 242 -27.04 -1.42 -16.91
CA LEU A 242 -26.24 -2.11 -15.92
C LEU A 242 -26.89 -3.42 -15.48
N SER A 243 -26.08 -4.45 -15.25
CA SER A 243 -26.53 -5.63 -14.52
C SER A 243 -26.92 -5.27 -13.08
N LYS A 244 -27.67 -6.14 -12.40
CA LYS A 244 -28.04 -5.93 -10.99
C LYS A 244 -26.76 -5.75 -10.10
N ILE A 245 -25.70 -6.48 -10.39
CA ILE A 245 -24.44 -6.38 -9.65
C ILE A 245 -23.73 -5.08 -9.97
N ASP A 246 -23.58 -4.71 -11.25
CA ASP A 246 -22.92 -3.44 -11.63
C ASP A 246 -23.64 -2.23 -11.05
N PHE A 247 -24.99 -2.28 -11.02
CA PHE A 247 -25.79 -1.22 -10.39
C PHE A 247 -25.51 -1.12 -8.88
N ALA A 248 -25.53 -2.24 -8.16
CA ALA A 248 -25.23 -2.27 -6.73
C ALA A 248 -23.80 -1.76 -6.43
N LEU A 249 -22.81 -2.21 -7.22
CA LEU A 249 -21.43 -1.72 -7.13
C LEU A 249 -21.36 -0.21 -7.39
N SER A 250 -22.01 0.28 -8.45
CA SER A 250 -22.04 1.71 -8.79
C SER A 250 -22.56 2.57 -7.61
N VAL A 251 -23.68 2.17 -6.98
CA VAL A 251 -24.23 2.84 -5.82
C VAL A 251 -23.26 2.83 -4.63
N CYS A 252 -22.57 1.72 -4.39
CA CYS A 252 -21.60 1.61 -3.31
C CYS A 252 -20.37 2.52 -3.56
N TYR A 253 -19.92 2.62 -4.80
CA TYR A 253 -18.82 3.52 -5.19
C TYR A 253 -19.19 4.99 -4.99
N ASP A 254 -20.39 5.40 -5.40
CA ASP A 254 -20.85 6.78 -5.19
C ASP A 254 -20.91 7.13 -3.70
N LYS A 255 -21.37 6.19 -2.86
CA LYS A 255 -21.35 6.35 -1.40
C LYS A 255 -19.94 6.44 -0.83
N LEU A 256 -19.02 5.59 -1.27
CA LEU A 256 -17.61 5.64 -0.84
C LEU A 256 -16.97 6.98 -1.21
N ILE A 257 -17.12 7.41 -2.46
CA ILE A 257 -16.57 8.69 -2.96
C ILE A 257 -17.11 9.86 -2.12
N GLY A 258 -18.42 9.95 -1.93
CA GLY A 258 -19.03 11.00 -1.12
C GLY A 258 -18.54 10.97 0.33
N TYR A 259 -18.41 9.78 0.91
CA TYR A 259 -17.91 9.59 2.28
C TYR A 259 -16.46 10.07 2.44
N VAL A 260 -15.59 9.75 1.49
CA VAL A 260 -14.17 10.18 1.50
C VAL A 260 -14.08 11.70 1.36
N ILE A 261 -14.80 12.30 0.42
CA ILE A 261 -14.81 13.75 0.20
C ILE A 261 -15.31 14.49 1.45
N GLU A 262 -16.40 14.05 2.07
CA GLU A 262 -16.93 14.67 3.28
C GLU A 262 -15.98 14.59 4.48
N ASN A 263 -15.28 13.45 4.67
CA ASN A 263 -14.30 13.35 5.73
C ASN A 263 -13.07 14.22 5.43
N LEU A 264 -12.60 14.28 4.19
CA LEU A 264 -11.51 15.17 3.79
C LEU A 264 -11.87 16.65 4.07
N LYS A 265 -13.08 17.10 3.72
CA LYS A 265 -13.56 18.46 4.03
C LYS A 265 -13.55 18.73 5.53
N LYS A 266 -14.07 17.80 6.34
CA LYS A 266 -14.10 17.91 7.80
C LYS A 266 -12.69 18.02 8.39
N GLU A 267 -11.75 17.19 7.95
CA GLU A 267 -10.38 17.21 8.46
C GLU A 267 -9.63 18.47 8.02
N ILE A 268 -9.83 18.96 6.80
CA ILE A 268 -9.28 20.25 6.35
C ILE A 268 -9.83 21.39 7.22
N ALA A 269 -11.13 21.40 7.50
CA ALA A 269 -11.76 22.45 8.33
C ALA A 269 -11.24 22.44 9.78
N LYS A 270 -10.82 21.31 10.32
CA LYS A 270 -10.20 21.19 11.65
C LYS A 270 -8.73 21.60 11.67
N THR A 271 -8.08 21.66 10.51
CA THR A 271 -6.63 21.91 10.42
C THR A 271 -6.34 23.39 10.63
N ILE A 272 -5.71 23.73 11.77
CA ILE A 272 -5.50 25.11 12.24
C ILE A 272 -4.51 25.87 11.34
N LYS A 273 -3.56 25.16 10.70
CA LYS A 273 -2.47 25.78 9.92
C LYS A 273 -2.37 25.17 8.54
N ILE A 274 -3.27 25.55 7.66
CA ILE A 274 -3.09 25.25 6.24
C ILE A 274 -2.06 26.22 5.67
N PRO A 275 -0.98 25.73 5.03
CA PRO A 275 0.01 26.61 4.43
C PRO A 275 -0.62 27.42 3.28
N ARG A 276 -0.10 28.63 3.06
CA ARG A 276 -0.49 29.42 1.88
C ARG A 276 0.00 28.68 0.63
N LEU A 277 -0.94 28.25 -0.19
CA LEU A 277 -0.67 27.53 -1.42
C LEU A 277 -0.38 28.51 -2.56
N PRO A 278 0.76 28.40 -3.25
CA PRO A 278 1.07 29.26 -4.39
C PRO A 278 0.31 28.89 -5.65
N GLU A 279 -0.18 27.64 -5.75
CA GLU A 279 -0.89 27.08 -6.89
C GLU A 279 -2.05 26.19 -6.41
N PRO A 280 -3.07 25.96 -7.26
CA PRO A 280 -4.12 24.98 -6.99
C PRO A 280 -3.53 23.58 -6.76
N LEU A 281 -4.12 22.82 -5.84
CA LEU A 281 -3.63 21.50 -5.48
C LEU A 281 -3.93 20.45 -6.56
N THR A 282 -3.06 19.48 -6.67
CA THR A 282 -3.30 18.23 -7.39
C THR A 282 -3.72 17.14 -6.41
N ILE A 283 -4.79 16.40 -6.73
CA ILE A 283 -5.21 15.19 -6.03
C ILE A 283 -4.78 13.97 -6.84
N ILE A 284 -4.04 13.06 -6.22
CA ILE A 284 -3.63 11.79 -6.81
C ILE A 284 -4.43 10.67 -6.18
N LEU A 285 -5.07 9.86 -7.02
CA LEU A 285 -5.82 8.68 -6.64
C LEU A 285 -5.01 7.42 -6.98
N GLY A 286 -4.74 6.58 -6.00
CA GLY A 286 -4.06 5.30 -6.15
C GLY A 286 -4.85 4.17 -5.51
N GLY A 287 -4.35 2.94 -5.65
CA GLY A 287 -4.94 1.73 -5.08
C GLY A 287 -5.95 1.04 -5.99
N GLY A 288 -6.12 -0.27 -5.78
CA GLY A 288 -6.94 -1.12 -6.63
C GLY A 288 -8.43 -0.76 -6.63
N THR A 289 -8.95 -0.24 -5.53
CA THR A 289 -10.37 0.17 -5.44
C THR A 289 -10.66 1.42 -6.29
N ALA A 290 -9.67 2.26 -6.57
CA ALA A 290 -9.84 3.41 -7.47
C ALA A 290 -9.66 3.05 -8.96
N SER A 291 -9.23 1.84 -9.31
CA SER A 291 -8.85 1.46 -10.68
C SER A 291 -10.01 1.28 -11.68
N PRO A 292 -11.28 1.03 -11.31
CA PRO A 292 -12.35 0.91 -12.29
C PRO A 292 -12.49 2.17 -13.15
N ARG A 293 -12.66 1.96 -14.46
CA ARG A 293 -12.88 3.05 -15.41
C ARG A 293 -14.05 3.93 -14.96
N GLY A 294 -13.89 5.26 -15.04
CA GLY A 294 -14.91 6.22 -14.62
C GLY A 294 -14.80 6.65 -13.15
N PHE A 295 -13.88 6.07 -12.36
CA PHE A 295 -13.70 6.44 -10.96
C PHE A 295 -13.22 7.89 -10.80
N VAL A 296 -12.21 8.32 -11.58
CA VAL A 296 -11.65 9.68 -11.53
C VAL A 296 -12.70 10.72 -11.86
N GLU A 297 -13.50 10.46 -12.89
CA GLU A 297 -14.59 11.34 -13.33
C GLU A 297 -15.65 11.51 -12.23
N ARG A 298 -16.07 10.40 -11.61
CA ARG A 298 -17.05 10.45 -10.50
C ARG A 298 -16.50 11.15 -9.28
N PHE A 299 -15.24 10.86 -8.92
CA PHE A 299 -14.59 11.55 -7.81
C PHE A 299 -14.47 13.05 -8.07
N THR A 300 -14.08 13.44 -9.27
CA THR A 300 -13.97 14.85 -9.68
C THR A 300 -15.34 15.55 -9.64
N GLN A 301 -16.40 14.88 -10.12
CA GLN A 301 -17.75 15.41 -10.05
C GLN A 301 -18.21 15.60 -8.59
N GLY A 302 -18.09 14.57 -7.74
CA GLY A 302 -18.44 14.66 -6.33
C GLY A 302 -17.66 15.76 -5.60
N LEU A 303 -16.38 15.95 -5.94
CA LEU A 303 -15.59 17.03 -5.38
C LEU A 303 -16.12 18.42 -5.78
N ARG A 304 -16.48 18.63 -7.05
CA ARG A 304 -17.06 19.89 -7.55
C ARG A 304 -18.41 20.22 -6.91
N GLU A 305 -19.22 19.20 -6.64
CA GLU A 305 -20.52 19.35 -6.02
C GLU A 305 -20.47 19.58 -4.50
N SER A 306 -19.29 19.44 -3.89
CA SER A 306 -19.13 19.37 -2.44
C SER A 306 -18.77 20.68 -1.74
N ASP A 307 -18.68 21.84 -2.43
CA ASP A 307 -18.14 23.09 -1.88
C ASP A 307 -16.80 22.88 -1.16
N PHE A 308 -15.84 22.31 -1.87
CA PHE A 308 -14.55 21.94 -1.30
C PHE A 308 -13.74 23.21 -0.92
N PRO A 309 -13.13 23.27 0.30
CA PRO A 309 -12.57 24.52 0.84
C PRO A 309 -11.21 24.94 0.25
N LEU A 310 -10.59 24.13 -0.58
CA LEU A 310 -9.31 24.40 -1.23
C LEU A 310 -9.47 24.37 -2.75
N GLU A 311 -8.68 25.19 -3.44
CA GLU A 311 -8.68 25.19 -4.89
C GLU A 311 -7.95 23.94 -5.41
N ILE A 312 -8.64 23.15 -6.22
CA ILE A 312 -8.13 21.92 -6.85
C ILE A 312 -7.96 22.19 -8.34
N GLY A 313 -6.74 22.11 -8.82
CA GLY A 313 -6.40 22.27 -10.23
C GLY A 313 -6.55 20.99 -11.04
N GLU A 314 -6.23 19.86 -10.44
CA GLU A 314 -6.23 18.55 -11.11
C GLU A 314 -6.62 17.42 -10.16
N VAL A 315 -7.41 16.48 -10.67
CA VAL A 315 -7.64 15.16 -10.05
C VAL A 315 -7.24 14.10 -11.07
N ARG A 316 -6.30 13.25 -10.74
CA ARG A 316 -5.85 12.18 -11.64
C ARG A 316 -5.51 10.90 -10.94
N MET A 317 -5.50 9.81 -11.69
CA MET A 317 -4.95 8.54 -11.24
C MET A 317 -3.42 8.63 -11.14
N ALA A 318 -2.84 7.89 -10.21
CA ALA A 318 -1.41 7.59 -10.21
C ALA A 318 -1.02 6.89 -11.53
N LYS A 319 0.21 7.08 -12.01
CA LYS A 319 0.71 6.43 -13.24
C LYS A 319 0.66 4.91 -13.14
N ASP A 320 0.98 4.40 -11.97
CA ASP A 320 0.80 3.00 -11.61
C ASP A 320 -0.01 2.93 -10.30
N PRO A 321 -1.35 2.87 -10.36
CA PRO A 321 -2.19 2.93 -9.17
C PRO A 321 -2.02 1.75 -8.23
N PHE A 322 -1.55 0.60 -8.73
CA PHE A 322 -1.33 -0.59 -7.91
C PHE A 322 -0.02 -0.56 -7.14
N ASN A 323 1.01 0.11 -7.66
CA ASN A 323 2.35 0.12 -7.08
C ASN A 323 2.78 1.49 -6.53
N CYS A 324 1.94 2.54 -6.64
CA CYS A 324 2.30 3.91 -6.25
C CYS A 324 2.75 4.04 -4.79
N VAL A 325 2.19 3.25 -3.87
CA VAL A 325 2.60 3.25 -2.46
C VAL A 325 4.01 2.65 -2.31
N ALA A 326 4.29 1.53 -2.96
CA ALA A 326 5.62 0.92 -2.96
C ALA A 326 6.66 1.83 -3.66
N ILE A 327 6.29 2.48 -4.77
CA ILE A 327 7.14 3.48 -5.45
C ILE A 327 7.47 4.63 -4.50
N GLY A 328 6.48 5.18 -3.82
CA GLY A 328 6.68 6.29 -2.88
C GLY A 328 7.58 5.91 -1.70
N GLY A 329 7.44 4.69 -1.16
CA GLY A 329 8.33 4.13 -0.16
C GLY A 329 9.78 3.99 -0.68
N LEU A 330 9.94 3.54 -1.93
CA LEU A 330 11.25 3.45 -2.58
C LEU A 330 11.89 4.84 -2.75
N VAL A 331 11.11 5.84 -3.19
CA VAL A 331 11.59 7.24 -3.30
C VAL A 331 12.07 7.75 -1.94
N ALA A 332 11.34 7.46 -0.86
CA ALA A 332 11.74 7.85 0.49
C ALA A 332 13.05 7.15 0.95
N ALA A 333 13.20 5.86 0.66
CA ALA A 333 14.40 5.09 1.00
C ALA A 333 15.65 5.63 0.27
N GLN A 334 15.51 5.96 -1.01
CA GLN A 334 16.60 6.52 -1.83
C GLN A 334 16.99 7.94 -1.40
N ALA A 335 16.01 8.78 -1.03
CA ALA A 335 16.27 10.13 -0.55
C ALA A 335 17.07 10.13 0.76
N GLU A 336 16.82 9.18 1.65
CA GLU A 336 17.58 9.04 2.91
C GLU A 336 19.05 8.66 2.65
N ASP A 337 19.28 7.74 1.73
CA ASP A 337 20.63 7.29 1.42
C ASP A 337 21.46 8.41 0.75
N GLY A 338 20.86 9.17 -0.17
CA GLY A 338 21.48 10.34 -0.79
C GLY A 338 21.89 11.41 0.22
N GLY A 339 21.01 11.71 1.20
CA GLY A 339 21.29 12.70 2.26
C GLY A 339 22.42 12.29 3.21
N LYS A 340 22.60 11.00 3.50
CA LYS A 340 23.71 10.51 4.33
C LYS A 340 25.07 10.66 3.66
N ARG A 341 25.13 10.56 2.33
CA ARG A 341 26.36 10.68 1.54
C ARG A 341 26.87 12.10 1.42
N GLU A 342 25.96 13.08 1.35
CA GLU A 342 26.35 14.50 1.33
C GLU A 342 26.83 14.98 2.71
N SER A 343 26.47 14.26 3.80
CA SER A 343 26.86 14.61 5.18
C SER A 343 28.11 13.87 5.68
N GLU A 344 28.62 12.85 4.98
CA GLU A 344 29.92 12.25 5.28
C GLU A 344 31.03 13.13 4.71
N PRO A 345 31.92 13.77 5.54
CA PRO A 345 33.04 14.52 5.01
C PRO A 345 33.93 13.58 4.19
N SER A 346 34.29 14.01 3.00
CA SER A 346 35.23 13.28 2.15
C SER A 346 36.54 13.07 2.89
N LEU A 347 36.80 11.85 3.38
CA LEU A 347 38.09 11.42 3.93
C LEU A 347 39.14 11.25 2.82
N VAL A 348 39.31 12.29 1.99
CA VAL A 348 40.42 12.36 1.01
C VAL A 348 40.84 13.82 0.98
N GLU A 349 41.70 14.20 1.93
CA GLU A 349 42.71 15.26 1.80
C GLU A 349 43.44 15.44 3.15
N SER A 350 44.24 14.45 3.57
CA SER A 350 45.28 14.68 4.57
C SER A 350 46.42 13.67 4.45
N THR A 351 46.94 13.50 3.25
CA THR A 351 48.21 12.73 3.09
C THR A 351 49.05 13.33 1.95
N GLN A 352 49.28 14.63 1.94
CA GLN A 352 50.33 15.27 1.15
C GLN A 352 50.73 16.62 1.74
N GLN A 353 51.27 16.64 2.95
CA GLN A 353 52.05 17.78 3.48
C GLN A 353 52.96 17.31 4.63
N GLU A 354 53.78 16.31 4.43
CA GLU A 354 54.97 16.04 5.28
C GLU A 354 56.08 15.34 4.49
N GLU A 355 56.48 15.94 3.37
CA GLU A 355 57.76 15.59 2.73
C GLU A 355 58.29 16.80 1.95
N SER A 356 58.60 17.91 2.65
CA SER A 356 59.52 18.91 2.15
C SER A 356 60.02 19.82 3.27
N ALA A 357 60.78 19.22 4.23
CA ALA A 357 61.69 19.96 5.12
C ALA A 357 62.66 18.97 5.77
N ALA A 358 63.67 18.52 5.02
CA ALA A 358 64.95 18.06 5.55
C ALA A 358 66.00 18.25 4.47
#